data_48a8fb19197f40a3fba0051dd43182d7
#
_entry.id   48a8fb19197f40a3fba0051dd43182d7
#
_cell.length_a   1.000
_cell.length_b   1.000
_cell.length_c   1.000
_cell.angle_alpha   90.00
_cell.angle_beta   90.00
_cell.angle_gamma   90.00
#
_symmetry.space_group_name_H-M   'P 1'
#
loop_
_entity.id
_entity.type
_entity.pdbx_description
1 polymer ?
#
loop_
_entity_poly.entity_id
_entity_poly.type
_entity_poly.pdbx_seq_one_letter_code
_entity_poly.pdbx_strand_id
1 'polypeptide(L)'
;MHTPLKLGMVGGGRGAFIGGVHRIASRIDGDWSLVAGALSSDPERAALSAADLGIDPARSYGSYAEMAKAEAARPDGIDAVAIVTPNHMHAGPAIAFLEAGIHVICDKPLAHSLEDAERIAAAVKASGKHFILTHNYTGYPLMRQAREMVASGALGTLRFVAVEYIQDWLTEA
;
A
#
# COMPACT_ATOMS: atom_id res chain seq x y z
N MET A 1 21.43 8.05 15.22
CA MET A 1 21.04 7.73 13.83
C MET A 1 19.68 7.06 13.91
N HIS A 2 18.71 7.51 13.13
CA HIS A 2 17.41 6.85 13.04
C HIS A 2 17.57 5.52 12.28
N THR A 3 17.03 4.43 12.84
CA THR A 3 17.00 3.13 12.13
C THR A 3 15.73 3.09 11.28
N PRO A 4 15.84 2.92 9.96
CA PRO A 4 14.67 2.84 9.10
C PRO A 4 13.74 1.67 9.47
N LEU A 5 12.44 1.87 9.36
CA LEU A 5 11.44 0.83 9.48
C LEU A 5 11.56 -0.15 8.30
N LYS A 6 11.30 -1.41 8.55
CA LYS A 6 11.41 -2.48 7.55
C LYS A 6 10.11 -2.63 6.79
N LEU A 7 10.17 -2.45 5.49
CA LEU A 7 9.04 -2.57 4.59
C LEU A 7 9.08 -3.90 3.83
N GLY A 8 7.94 -4.57 3.76
CA GLY A 8 7.69 -5.64 2.80
C GLY A 8 6.85 -5.14 1.63
N MET A 9 6.81 -5.88 0.53
CA MET A 9 5.96 -5.54 -0.63
C MET A 9 5.28 -6.78 -1.20
N VAL A 10 3.97 -6.67 -1.47
CA VAL A 10 3.18 -7.69 -2.18
C VAL A 10 2.75 -7.13 -3.53
N GLY A 11 3.15 -7.82 -4.61
CA GLY A 11 3.06 -7.30 -5.97
C GLY A 11 4.20 -6.33 -6.29
N GLY A 12 4.07 -5.55 -7.35
CA GLY A 12 5.02 -4.48 -7.67
C GLY A 12 6.37 -4.94 -8.23
N GLY A 13 6.50 -6.19 -8.70
CA GLY A 13 7.68 -6.70 -9.38
C GLY A 13 7.88 -6.11 -10.78
N ARG A 14 8.74 -6.73 -11.57
CA ARG A 14 9.06 -6.31 -12.96
C ARG A 14 7.81 -6.05 -13.78
N GLY A 15 7.76 -4.91 -14.46
CA GLY A 15 6.65 -4.49 -15.30
C GLY A 15 5.46 -3.86 -14.55
N ALA A 16 5.47 -3.83 -13.22
CA ALA A 16 4.41 -3.22 -12.43
C ALA A 16 4.73 -1.74 -12.12
N PHE A 17 3.92 -0.82 -12.62
CA PHE A 17 4.11 0.62 -12.46
C PHE A 17 4.04 1.07 -10.99
N ILE A 18 2.94 0.74 -10.29
CA ILE A 18 2.64 1.33 -8.99
C ILE A 18 3.63 0.92 -7.89
N GLY A 19 4.20 -0.29 -7.97
CA GLY A 19 5.25 -0.72 -7.05
C GLY A 19 6.49 0.19 -7.10
N GLY A 20 6.85 0.70 -8.28
CA GLY A 20 7.92 1.69 -8.46
C GLY A 20 7.63 2.99 -7.71
N VAL A 21 6.40 3.49 -7.80
CA VAL A 21 5.95 4.71 -7.12
C VAL A 21 6.03 4.56 -5.59
N HIS A 22 5.53 3.46 -5.04
CA HIS A 22 5.63 3.18 -3.60
C HIS A 22 7.08 3.10 -3.12
N ARG A 23 7.98 2.47 -3.91
CA ARG A 23 9.41 2.39 -3.56
C ARG A 23 10.12 3.75 -3.62
N ILE A 24 9.73 4.63 -4.53
CA ILE A 24 10.24 6.00 -4.55
C ILE A 24 9.76 6.75 -3.32
N ALA A 25 8.45 6.72 -3.04
CA ALA A 25 7.86 7.41 -1.90
C ALA A 25 8.46 6.95 -0.56
N SER A 26 8.68 5.65 -0.38
CA SER A 26 9.25 5.10 0.86
C SER A 26 10.71 5.51 1.11
N ARG A 27 11.44 5.97 0.08
CA ARG A 27 12.85 6.36 0.18
C ARG A 27 13.09 7.86 0.31
N ILE A 28 12.07 8.69 0.09
CA ILE A 28 12.25 10.16 0.05
C ILE A 28 12.84 10.68 1.36
N ASP A 29 12.29 10.24 2.50
CA ASP A 29 12.71 10.71 3.83
C ASP A 29 13.72 9.76 4.50
N GLY A 30 14.01 8.61 3.89
CA GLY A 30 14.93 7.60 4.44
C GLY A 30 14.36 6.81 5.62
N ASP A 31 13.06 6.94 5.90
CA ASP A 31 12.40 6.30 7.04
C ASP A 31 12.07 4.81 6.83
N TRP A 32 12.16 4.33 5.59
CA TRP A 32 11.81 2.96 5.22
C TRP A 32 12.92 2.25 4.45
N SER A 33 13.10 0.96 4.74
CA SER A 33 13.97 0.05 3.98
C SER A 33 13.15 -1.13 3.47
N LEU A 34 13.11 -1.33 2.14
CA LEU A 34 12.47 -2.50 1.54
C LEU A 34 13.38 -3.72 1.74
N VAL A 35 12.90 -4.71 2.48
CA VAL A 35 13.72 -5.87 2.88
C VAL A 35 13.10 -7.22 2.51
N ALA A 36 11.81 -7.29 2.16
CA ALA A 36 11.11 -8.53 1.87
C ALA A 36 10.09 -8.34 0.75
N GLY A 37 9.75 -9.40 0.01
CA GLY A 37 8.76 -9.30 -1.04
C GLY A 37 8.11 -10.61 -1.48
N ALA A 38 6.81 -10.54 -1.79
CA ALA A 38 6.07 -11.49 -2.61
C ALA A 38 5.68 -10.75 -3.90
N LEU A 39 6.66 -10.58 -4.80
CA LEU A 39 6.63 -9.56 -5.86
C LEU A 39 5.90 -9.99 -7.12
N SER A 40 5.66 -11.29 -7.29
CA SER A 40 4.91 -11.87 -8.42
C SER A 40 4.36 -13.23 -8.03
N SER A 41 3.26 -13.64 -8.67
CA SER A 41 2.78 -15.03 -8.63
C SER A 41 3.58 -15.97 -9.52
N ASP A 42 4.38 -15.45 -10.43
CA ASP A 42 5.34 -16.20 -11.23
C ASP A 42 6.67 -16.27 -10.47
N PRO A 43 7.17 -17.49 -10.14
CA PRO A 43 8.36 -17.65 -9.31
C PRO A 43 9.64 -17.09 -9.93
N GLU A 44 9.82 -17.24 -11.25
CA GLU A 44 11.01 -16.71 -11.93
C GLU A 44 11.01 -15.19 -11.90
N ARG A 45 9.86 -14.58 -12.25
CA ARG A 45 9.69 -13.11 -12.18
C ARG A 45 9.83 -12.59 -10.76
N ALA A 46 9.35 -13.32 -9.75
CA ALA A 46 9.50 -12.95 -8.34
C ALA A 46 10.98 -12.92 -7.96
N ALA A 47 11.75 -13.97 -8.28
CA ALA A 47 13.18 -14.05 -7.99
C ALA A 47 13.98 -12.94 -8.69
N LEU A 48 13.73 -12.72 -9.98
CA LEU A 48 14.37 -11.65 -10.74
C LEU A 48 14.03 -10.25 -10.19
N SER A 49 12.78 -10.05 -9.79
CA SER A 49 12.35 -8.78 -9.18
C SER A 49 13.03 -8.54 -7.82
N ALA A 50 13.17 -9.59 -7.01
CA ALA A 50 13.85 -9.51 -5.73
C ALA A 50 15.34 -9.17 -5.91
N ALA A 51 16.01 -9.81 -6.86
CA ALA A 51 17.41 -9.52 -7.21
C ALA A 51 17.61 -8.07 -7.67
N ASP A 52 16.74 -7.55 -8.55
CA ASP A 52 16.79 -6.15 -9.01
C ASP A 52 16.64 -5.14 -7.87
N LEU A 53 15.93 -5.51 -6.81
CA LEU A 53 15.66 -4.65 -5.67
C LEU A 53 16.62 -4.86 -4.50
N GLY A 54 17.58 -5.77 -4.64
CA GLY A 54 18.55 -6.10 -3.59
C GLY A 54 17.92 -6.77 -2.36
N ILE A 55 16.77 -7.43 -2.54
CA ILE A 55 16.12 -8.23 -1.48
C ILE A 55 16.87 -9.54 -1.32
N ASP A 56 17.17 -9.89 -0.08
CA ASP A 56 17.77 -11.19 0.26
C ASP A 56 16.90 -12.34 -0.31
N PRO A 57 17.48 -13.30 -1.05
CA PRO A 57 16.74 -14.46 -1.55
C PRO A 57 15.94 -15.21 -0.47
N ALA A 58 16.42 -15.23 0.78
CA ALA A 58 15.71 -15.82 1.93
C ALA A 58 14.46 -15.02 2.35
N ARG A 59 14.26 -13.82 1.80
CA ARG A 59 13.11 -12.94 2.04
C ARG A 59 12.31 -12.64 0.76
N SER A 60 12.53 -13.45 -0.29
CA SER A 60 11.73 -13.47 -1.51
C SER A 60 10.75 -14.65 -1.44
N TYR A 61 9.47 -14.35 -1.33
CA TYR A 61 8.42 -15.33 -1.05
C TYR A 61 7.57 -15.61 -2.29
N GLY A 62 7.11 -16.88 -2.40
CA GLY A 62 6.23 -17.31 -3.48
C GLY A 62 4.77 -16.83 -3.32
N SER A 63 4.37 -16.46 -2.09
CA SER A 63 3.03 -15.97 -1.80
C SER A 63 3.02 -14.97 -0.64
N TYR A 64 1.99 -14.12 -0.62
CA TYR A 64 1.77 -13.19 0.50
C TYR A 64 1.49 -13.92 1.82
N ALA A 65 0.84 -15.09 1.77
CA ALA A 65 0.51 -15.85 2.97
C ALA A 65 1.77 -16.46 3.60
N GLU A 66 2.68 -16.99 2.78
CA GLU A 66 3.99 -17.45 3.23
C GLU A 66 4.79 -16.29 3.83
N MET A 67 4.84 -15.15 3.14
CA MET A 67 5.54 -13.96 3.59
C MET A 67 4.99 -13.46 4.94
N ALA A 68 3.67 -13.33 5.09
CA ALA A 68 3.07 -12.88 6.34
C ALA A 68 3.46 -13.76 7.52
N LYS A 69 3.37 -15.08 7.36
CA LYS A 69 3.75 -16.05 8.39
C LYS A 69 5.25 -16.01 8.71
N ALA A 70 6.10 -16.00 7.68
CA ALA A 70 7.54 -16.02 7.85
C ALA A 70 8.05 -14.73 8.51
N GLU A 71 7.61 -13.57 8.02
CA GLU A 71 8.04 -12.27 8.55
C GLU A 71 7.57 -12.03 9.99
N ALA A 72 6.35 -12.47 10.34
CA ALA A 72 5.84 -12.39 11.72
C ALA A 72 6.63 -13.25 12.71
N ALA A 73 7.23 -14.33 12.25
CA ALA A 73 8.04 -15.23 13.08
C ALA A 73 9.49 -14.78 13.25
N ARG A 74 9.95 -13.80 12.48
CA ARG A 74 11.33 -13.31 12.53
C ARG A 74 11.56 -12.27 13.61
N PRO A 75 12.68 -12.30 14.35
CA PRO A 75 13.03 -11.23 15.29
C PRO A 75 13.36 -9.92 14.58
N ASP A 76 13.72 -9.98 13.29
CA ASP A 76 14.02 -8.86 12.41
C ASP A 76 13.00 -8.69 11.30
N GLY A 77 11.77 -9.16 11.51
CA GLY A 77 10.66 -9.11 10.56
C GLY A 77 10.28 -7.69 10.11
N ILE A 78 9.38 -7.60 9.15
CA ILE A 78 8.90 -6.32 8.63
C ILE A 78 7.98 -5.61 9.62
N ASP A 79 8.07 -4.28 9.67
CA ASP A 79 7.17 -3.43 10.45
C ASP A 79 5.84 -3.20 9.72
N ALA A 80 5.91 -3.05 8.40
CA ALA A 80 4.75 -2.87 7.55
C ALA A 80 4.90 -3.54 6.18
N VAL A 81 3.79 -3.79 5.52
CA VAL A 81 3.74 -4.28 4.14
C VAL A 81 3.04 -3.27 3.22
N ALA A 82 3.61 -3.02 2.03
CA ALA A 82 2.95 -2.31 0.94
C ALA A 82 2.25 -3.31 0.02
N ILE A 83 0.94 -3.20 -0.14
CA ILE A 83 0.13 -4.01 -1.04
C ILE A 83 -0.16 -3.20 -2.29
N VAL A 84 0.40 -3.64 -3.41
CA VAL A 84 0.36 -2.97 -4.73
C VAL A 84 -0.08 -3.94 -5.83
N THR A 85 -0.97 -4.84 -5.47
CA THR A 85 -1.60 -5.83 -6.35
C THR A 85 -2.79 -5.23 -7.11
N PRO A 86 -3.38 -5.94 -8.08
CA PRO A 86 -4.69 -5.56 -8.63
C PRO A 86 -5.79 -5.49 -7.56
N ASN A 87 -6.78 -4.63 -7.75
CA ASN A 87 -7.82 -4.29 -6.78
C ASN A 87 -8.52 -5.48 -6.12
N HIS A 88 -8.83 -6.52 -6.91
CA HIS A 88 -9.49 -7.75 -6.43
C HIS A 88 -8.60 -8.61 -5.52
N MET A 89 -7.32 -8.29 -5.45
CA MET A 89 -6.34 -8.98 -4.63
C MET A 89 -5.90 -8.16 -3.41
N HIS A 90 -6.61 -7.11 -3.03
CA HIS A 90 -6.24 -6.29 -1.86
C HIS A 90 -6.63 -6.95 -0.53
N ALA A 91 -7.83 -7.52 -0.45
CA ALA A 91 -8.38 -8.02 0.81
C ALA A 91 -7.60 -9.21 1.39
N GLY A 92 -7.25 -10.19 0.57
CA GLY A 92 -6.52 -11.37 1.02
C GLY A 92 -5.20 -11.03 1.73
N PRO A 93 -4.25 -10.38 1.07
CA PRO A 93 -2.99 -10.00 1.72
C PRO A 93 -3.21 -9.00 2.88
N ALA A 94 -4.11 -8.02 2.75
CA ALA A 94 -4.37 -7.06 3.83
C ALA A 94 -4.76 -7.78 5.13
N ILE A 95 -5.72 -8.70 5.07
CA ILE A 95 -6.19 -9.47 6.22
C ILE A 95 -5.07 -10.35 6.77
N ALA A 96 -4.35 -11.06 5.90
CA ALA A 96 -3.27 -11.96 6.33
C ALA A 96 -2.16 -11.23 7.10
N PHE A 97 -1.73 -10.06 6.66
CA PHE A 97 -0.71 -9.28 7.37
C PHE A 97 -1.23 -8.66 8.66
N LEU A 98 -2.47 -8.16 8.68
CA LEU A 98 -3.09 -7.65 9.90
C LEU A 98 -3.20 -8.73 10.98
N GLU A 99 -3.66 -9.94 10.61
CA GLU A 99 -3.74 -11.10 11.51
C GLU A 99 -2.37 -11.57 11.99
N ALA A 100 -1.34 -11.41 11.14
CA ALA A 100 0.06 -11.67 11.49
C ALA A 100 0.69 -10.58 12.39
N GLY A 101 -0.05 -9.52 12.72
CA GLY A 101 0.42 -8.43 13.57
C GLY A 101 1.31 -7.41 12.87
N ILE A 102 1.23 -7.30 11.54
CA ILE A 102 2.04 -6.40 10.70
C ILE A 102 1.16 -5.25 10.19
N HIS A 103 1.68 -4.04 10.18
CA HIS A 103 0.99 -2.86 9.65
C HIS A 103 0.84 -2.94 8.13
N VAL A 104 -0.22 -2.34 7.58
CA VAL A 104 -0.55 -2.42 6.16
C VAL A 104 -0.62 -1.04 5.52
N ILE A 105 0.04 -0.88 4.38
CA ILE A 105 -0.09 0.23 3.44
C ILE A 105 -0.67 -0.37 2.16
N CYS A 106 -1.90 -0.01 1.82
CA CYS A 106 -2.60 -0.58 0.66
C CYS A 106 -2.82 0.47 -0.42
N ASP A 107 -2.58 0.11 -1.68
CA ASP A 107 -2.93 1.00 -2.78
C ASP A 107 -4.45 1.15 -2.93
N LYS A 108 -4.87 2.22 -3.56
CA LYS A 108 -6.29 2.50 -3.84
C LYS A 108 -6.79 1.62 -5.01
N PRO A 109 -8.08 1.31 -5.08
CA PRO A 109 -9.12 1.48 -4.05
C PRO A 109 -8.94 0.49 -2.90
N LEU A 110 -9.68 0.69 -1.80
CA LEU A 110 -9.60 -0.19 -0.62
C LEU A 110 -9.81 -1.65 -0.98
N ALA A 111 -10.84 -1.93 -1.76
CA ALA A 111 -11.22 -3.25 -2.24
C ALA A 111 -12.05 -3.14 -3.53
N HIS A 112 -12.36 -4.25 -4.17
CA HIS A 112 -13.21 -4.29 -5.36
C HIS A 112 -14.70 -4.52 -5.02
N SER A 113 -15.01 -4.90 -3.76
CA SER A 113 -16.38 -5.12 -3.27
C SER A 113 -16.56 -4.53 -1.87
N LEU A 114 -17.82 -4.24 -1.50
CA LEU A 114 -18.15 -3.78 -0.15
C LEU A 114 -17.88 -4.86 0.89
N GLU A 115 -18.19 -6.11 0.58
CA GLU A 115 -17.92 -7.26 1.46
C GLU A 115 -16.44 -7.34 1.84
N ASP A 116 -15.53 -7.24 0.88
CA ASP A 116 -14.09 -7.24 1.15
C ASP A 116 -13.64 -6.01 1.94
N ALA A 117 -14.24 -4.85 1.68
CA ALA A 117 -13.96 -3.64 2.46
C ALA A 117 -14.37 -3.81 3.93
N GLU A 118 -15.52 -4.41 4.20
CA GLU A 118 -16.00 -4.72 5.56
C GLU A 118 -15.10 -5.76 6.25
N ARG A 119 -14.65 -6.78 5.54
CA ARG A 119 -13.70 -7.77 6.06
C ARG A 119 -12.36 -7.14 6.44
N ILE A 120 -11.82 -6.26 5.60
CA ILE A 120 -10.60 -5.51 5.92
C ILE A 120 -10.83 -4.66 7.18
N ALA A 121 -11.94 -3.91 7.25
CA ALA A 121 -12.25 -3.07 8.40
C ALA A 121 -12.37 -3.88 9.70
N ALA A 122 -12.97 -5.06 9.64
CA ALA A 122 -13.04 -5.98 10.78
C ALA A 122 -11.65 -6.45 11.21
N ALA A 123 -10.78 -6.83 10.26
CA ALA A 123 -9.41 -7.26 10.55
C ALA A 123 -8.56 -6.12 11.15
N VAL A 124 -8.69 -4.89 10.66
CA VAL A 124 -8.03 -3.71 11.26
C VAL A 124 -8.44 -3.55 12.73
N LYS A 125 -9.75 -3.60 12.99
CA LYS A 125 -10.28 -3.47 14.36
C LYS A 125 -9.79 -4.59 15.28
N ALA A 126 -9.75 -5.83 14.78
CA ALA A 126 -9.33 -6.99 15.56
C ALA A 126 -7.83 -7.01 15.86
N SER A 127 -7.00 -6.64 14.89
CA SER A 127 -5.54 -6.68 15.02
C SER A 127 -4.97 -5.52 15.84
N GLY A 128 -5.66 -4.38 15.92
CA GLY A 128 -5.12 -3.14 16.50
C GLY A 128 -3.94 -2.55 15.72
N LYS A 129 -3.70 -3.01 14.48
CA LYS A 129 -2.63 -2.51 13.62
C LYS A 129 -3.09 -1.33 12.76
N HIS A 130 -2.15 -0.53 12.31
CA HIS A 130 -2.44 0.55 11.38
C HIS A 130 -2.69 0.00 9.98
N PHE A 131 -3.72 0.53 9.34
CA PHE A 131 -4.00 0.32 7.92
C PHE A 131 -4.05 1.70 7.25
N ILE A 132 -3.21 1.91 6.25
CA ILE A 132 -3.12 3.16 5.50
C ILE A 132 -3.53 2.88 4.06
N LEU A 133 -4.59 3.54 3.60
CA LEU A 133 -5.00 3.52 2.20
C LEU A 133 -4.37 4.71 1.49
N THR A 134 -3.68 4.48 0.37
CA THR A 134 -2.96 5.52 -0.36
C THR A 134 -3.88 6.37 -1.25
N HIS A 135 -4.80 7.09 -0.65
CA HIS A 135 -5.60 8.14 -1.29
C HIS A 135 -4.76 9.41 -1.44
N ASN A 136 -3.75 9.37 -2.30
CA ASN A 136 -2.73 10.40 -2.43
C ASN A 136 -3.28 11.82 -2.69
N TYR A 137 -4.37 11.95 -3.45
CA TYR A 137 -4.98 13.26 -3.75
C TYR A 137 -5.48 13.99 -2.51
N THR A 138 -5.94 13.27 -1.49
CA THR A 138 -6.37 13.88 -0.23
C THR A 138 -5.22 14.48 0.58
N GLY A 139 -3.99 14.09 0.27
CA GLY A 139 -2.77 14.60 0.90
C GLY A 139 -2.20 15.86 0.24
N TYR A 140 -2.66 16.24 -0.93
CA TYR A 140 -2.11 17.40 -1.65
C TYR A 140 -2.33 18.72 -0.88
N PRO A 141 -1.34 19.63 -0.85
CA PRO A 141 -1.43 20.86 -0.08
C PRO A 141 -2.70 21.68 -0.37
N LEU A 142 -3.06 21.85 -1.64
CA LEU A 142 -4.26 22.59 -2.04
C LEU A 142 -5.55 21.89 -1.62
N MET A 143 -5.61 20.56 -1.63
CA MET A 143 -6.76 19.81 -1.12
C MET A 143 -6.93 19.97 0.39
N ARG A 144 -5.83 19.96 1.12
CA ARG A 144 -5.82 20.22 2.57
C ARG A 144 -6.25 21.66 2.88
N GLN A 145 -5.77 22.62 2.09
CA GLN A 145 -6.19 24.03 2.20
C GLN A 145 -7.68 24.20 1.90
N ALA A 146 -8.20 23.60 0.83
CA ALA A 146 -9.61 23.64 0.49
C ALA A 146 -10.49 23.06 1.63
N ARG A 147 -10.07 21.94 2.21
CA ARG A 147 -10.73 21.35 3.38
C ARG A 147 -10.78 22.32 4.57
N GLU A 148 -9.67 22.99 4.86
CA GLU A 148 -9.59 23.96 5.95
C GLU A 148 -10.48 25.18 5.70
N MET A 149 -10.53 25.71 4.49
CA MET A 149 -11.41 26.82 4.12
C MET A 149 -12.89 26.47 4.28
N VAL A 150 -13.27 25.23 3.97
CA VAL A 150 -14.64 24.74 4.22
C VAL A 150 -14.90 24.61 5.73
N ALA A 151 -13.99 23.96 6.45
CA ALA A 151 -14.17 23.69 7.87
C ALA A 151 -14.19 24.96 8.73
N SER A 152 -13.39 25.97 8.40
CA SER A 152 -13.36 27.27 9.08
C SER A 152 -14.52 28.20 8.73
N GLY A 153 -15.35 27.83 7.73
CA GLY A 153 -16.44 28.67 7.25
C GLY A 153 -15.97 29.86 6.37
N ALA A 154 -14.72 29.89 5.94
CA ALA A 154 -14.17 30.96 5.10
C ALA A 154 -14.93 31.14 3.77
N LEU A 155 -15.59 30.10 3.29
CA LEU A 155 -16.42 30.14 2.08
C LEU A 155 -17.90 30.39 2.37
N GLY A 156 -18.28 30.59 3.62
CA GLY A 156 -19.68 30.69 4.04
C GLY A 156 -20.43 29.36 3.91
N THR A 157 -21.75 29.42 3.84
CA THR A 157 -22.59 28.23 3.65
C THR A 157 -22.46 27.73 2.22
N LEU A 158 -21.93 26.50 2.05
CA LEU A 158 -21.86 25.89 0.73
C LEU A 158 -23.24 25.58 0.19
N ARG A 159 -23.52 26.03 -1.03
CA ARG A 159 -24.79 25.79 -1.72
C ARG A 159 -24.64 24.85 -2.90
N PHE A 160 -23.47 24.85 -3.52
CA PHE A 160 -23.19 24.05 -4.71
C PHE A 160 -21.73 23.68 -4.76
N VAL A 161 -21.43 22.47 -5.20
CA VAL A 161 -20.08 21.98 -5.46
C VAL A 161 -20.04 21.39 -6.86
N ALA A 162 -19.17 21.90 -7.73
CA ALA A 162 -18.89 21.33 -9.04
C ALA A 162 -17.47 20.76 -9.03
N VAL A 163 -17.32 19.55 -9.49
CA VAL A 163 -16.01 18.88 -9.61
C VAL A 163 -15.85 18.32 -11.02
N GLU A 164 -14.75 18.68 -11.66
CA GLU A 164 -14.36 18.13 -12.97
C GLU A 164 -13.02 17.43 -12.84
N TYR A 165 -12.93 16.21 -13.35
CA TYR A 165 -11.70 15.43 -13.40
C TYR A 165 -11.52 14.86 -14.80
N ILE A 166 -10.95 15.66 -15.68
CA ILE A 166 -10.75 15.34 -17.08
C ILE A 166 -9.40 14.62 -17.23
N GLN A 167 -9.42 13.47 -17.92
CA GLN A 167 -8.24 12.69 -18.24
C GLN A 167 -8.20 12.34 -19.72
N ASP A 168 -7.02 12.28 -20.31
CA ASP A 168 -6.80 12.04 -21.74
C ASP A 168 -6.52 10.58 -22.11
N TRP A 169 -6.19 9.72 -21.17
CA TRP A 169 -5.74 8.35 -21.40
C TRP A 169 -6.76 7.42 -22.08
N LEU A 170 -8.03 7.84 -22.20
CA LEU A 170 -9.09 7.15 -22.95
C LEU A 170 -9.50 7.90 -24.22
N THR A 171 -8.78 8.91 -24.68
CA THR A 171 -9.13 9.70 -25.86
C THR A 171 -8.72 9.01 -27.18
N GLU A 172 -7.80 8.05 -27.12
CA GLU A 172 -7.37 7.24 -28.24
C GLU A 172 -7.91 5.81 -28.09
N ALA A 173 -8.52 5.26 -29.15
CA ALA A 173 -9.05 3.92 -29.17
C ALA A 173 -7.99 2.90 -29.62
#